data_cd8795dd0352f243ac81cafc37fd396d
#
_entry.id   cd8795dd0352f243ac81cafc37fd396d
#
_cell.length_a   1.000
_cell.length_b   1.000
_cell.length_c   1.000
_cell.angle_alpha   90.00
_cell.angle_beta   90.00
_cell.angle_gamma   90.00
#
_symmetry.space_group_name_H-M   'P 1'
#
loop_
_entity.id
_entity.type
_entity.pdbx_description
1 polymer ?
#
loop_
_entity_poly.entity_id
_entity_poly.type
_entity_poly.pdbx_seq_one_letter_code
_entity_poly.pdbx_strand_id
1 'polypeptide(L)'
;MKIARFSAAVAVLTVAAFCVSAQQKPAATPAAPPASAPQTVAVPDSKMAMIYSDAFLDPKNGIARFNSLLGTLNREFQPRQAELQALQTKINTLTKEIEDTQTVADPNAIRTKRDQLAQMTTEFKRKGEDAEAAYNKRRGEIFTPLQQDIGKALEVFAKARGITVIVDGSQVPVVYAADNIDITRAFISEFNSKNPATASVTQP
;
A
#
# COMPACT_ATOMS: atom_id res chain seq x y z
N MET A 1 -19.39 25.69 -34.39
CA MET A 1 -19.34 25.97 -35.86
C MET A 1 -19.32 24.65 -36.62
N LYS A 2 -20.34 24.47 -37.51
CA LYS A 2 -20.42 23.63 -38.73
C LYS A 2 -20.20 22.10 -38.52
N ILE A 3 -21.21 21.26 -38.41
CA ILE A 3 -22.20 20.75 -39.40
C ILE A 3 -21.54 20.24 -40.70
N ALA A 4 -21.62 18.93 -40.93
CA ALA A 4 -21.85 18.37 -42.26
C ALA A 4 -22.50 16.98 -42.14
N ARG A 5 -23.77 16.93 -42.46
CA ARG A 5 -24.59 15.77 -42.83
C ARG A 5 -24.27 15.39 -44.28
N PHE A 6 -24.24 14.10 -44.60
CA PHE A 6 -24.53 13.65 -45.96
C PHE A 6 -25.39 12.40 -45.92
N SER A 7 -26.60 12.60 -46.45
CA SER A 7 -27.54 11.56 -46.83
C SER A 7 -27.45 11.38 -48.37
N ALA A 8 -27.68 10.21 -48.90
CA ALA A 8 -28.24 9.86 -50.19
C ALA A 8 -28.08 8.35 -50.42
N ALA A 9 -28.96 7.58 -50.79
CA ALA A 9 -30.20 7.46 -51.49
C ALA A 9 -30.17 6.16 -52.29
N VAL A 10 -31.10 5.32 -52.01
CA VAL A 10 -31.92 4.42 -52.83
C VAL A 10 -31.47 4.13 -54.26
N ALA A 11 -31.39 2.83 -54.62
CA ALA A 11 -31.83 2.34 -55.93
C ALA A 11 -32.27 0.86 -55.84
N VAL A 12 -33.56 0.68 -56.04
CA VAL A 12 -34.26 -0.59 -56.34
C VAL A 12 -34.01 -0.95 -57.79
N LEU A 13 -33.65 -2.17 -58.09
CA LEU A 13 -33.82 -2.73 -59.44
C LEU A 13 -34.21 -4.20 -59.34
N THR A 14 -35.46 -4.47 -59.60
CA THR A 14 -36.04 -5.80 -59.86
C THR A 14 -35.75 -6.25 -61.28
N VAL A 15 -35.17 -7.43 -61.43
CA VAL A 15 -35.24 -8.17 -62.71
C VAL A 15 -35.54 -9.64 -62.40
N ALA A 16 -36.72 -10.02 -62.80
CA ALA A 16 -37.17 -11.39 -62.88
C ALA A 16 -36.59 -12.07 -64.14
N ALA A 17 -35.97 -13.21 -64.02
CA ALA A 17 -35.71 -14.07 -65.16
C ALA A 17 -35.86 -15.55 -64.74
N PHE A 18 -36.84 -16.18 -65.35
CA PHE A 18 -37.08 -17.61 -65.35
C PHE A 18 -35.93 -18.33 -66.05
N CYS A 19 -35.44 -19.43 -65.51
CA CYS A 19 -34.88 -20.51 -66.31
C CYS A 19 -34.72 -21.81 -65.51
N VAL A 20 -35.48 -22.77 -65.87
CA VAL A 20 -35.18 -24.19 -66.19
C VAL A 20 -34.39 -25.02 -65.18
N SER A 21 -35.10 -25.99 -64.66
CA SER A 21 -34.62 -27.13 -63.87
C SER A 21 -33.66 -28.04 -64.70
N ALA A 22 -32.46 -28.21 -64.18
CA ALA A 22 -31.63 -29.36 -64.49
C ALA A 22 -31.30 -30.06 -63.19
N GLN A 23 -31.86 -31.24 -63.02
CA GLN A 23 -31.55 -32.17 -61.90
C GLN A 23 -30.14 -32.65 -62.03
N GLN A 24 -29.22 -32.14 -61.21
CA GLN A 24 -27.92 -32.75 -60.95
C GLN A 24 -27.94 -33.44 -59.59
N LYS A 25 -27.63 -34.71 -59.61
CA LYS A 25 -27.44 -35.61 -58.50
C LYS A 25 -26.48 -34.95 -57.46
N PRO A 26 -26.84 -34.88 -56.18
CA PRO A 26 -25.93 -34.29 -55.16
C PRO A 26 -24.69 -35.15 -55.00
N ALA A 27 -23.52 -34.56 -55.30
CA ALA A 27 -22.25 -35.07 -54.84
C ALA A 27 -22.16 -34.82 -53.32
N ALA A 28 -21.85 -35.82 -52.54
CA ALA A 28 -21.68 -35.74 -51.11
C ALA A 28 -20.58 -34.71 -50.80
N THR A 29 -20.95 -33.57 -50.21
CA THR A 29 -20.04 -32.60 -49.63
C THR A 29 -19.41 -33.24 -48.38
N PRO A 30 -18.09 -33.21 -48.20
CA PRO A 30 -17.48 -33.66 -46.94
C PRO A 30 -18.04 -32.82 -45.82
N ALA A 31 -18.60 -33.47 -44.78
CA ALA A 31 -19.09 -32.81 -43.57
C ALA A 31 -17.95 -32.00 -42.94
N ALA A 32 -18.14 -30.71 -42.83
CA ALA A 32 -17.26 -29.86 -42.03
C ALA A 32 -17.18 -30.39 -40.57
N PRO A 33 -16.00 -30.41 -39.95
CA PRO A 33 -15.90 -30.86 -38.56
C PRO A 33 -16.82 -30.03 -37.70
N PRO A 34 -17.50 -30.63 -36.70
CA PRO A 34 -18.41 -29.89 -35.83
C PRO A 34 -17.63 -28.75 -35.17
N ALA A 35 -18.12 -27.51 -35.36
CA ALA A 35 -17.61 -26.37 -34.69
C ALA A 35 -17.68 -26.66 -33.18
N SER A 36 -16.55 -26.68 -32.51
CA SER A 36 -16.45 -26.83 -31.06
C SER A 36 -17.36 -25.80 -30.43
N ALA A 37 -18.39 -26.24 -29.74
CA ALA A 37 -19.25 -25.34 -28.95
C ALA A 37 -18.36 -24.52 -28.00
N PRO A 38 -18.63 -23.21 -27.83
CA PRO A 38 -17.87 -22.43 -26.88
C PRO A 38 -17.98 -23.07 -25.51
N GLN A 39 -16.82 -23.49 -24.99
CA GLN A 39 -16.76 -24.01 -23.62
C GLN A 39 -17.10 -22.85 -22.70
N THR A 40 -18.31 -22.84 -22.14
CA THR A 40 -18.66 -21.99 -21.01
C THR A 40 -17.79 -22.39 -19.84
N VAL A 41 -16.70 -21.66 -19.63
CA VAL A 41 -15.90 -21.78 -18.41
C VAL A 41 -16.84 -21.37 -17.27
N ALA A 42 -17.23 -22.33 -16.43
CA ALA A 42 -18.02 -22.03 -15.25
C ALA A 42 -17.20 -21.06 -14.38
N VAL A 43 -17.71 -19.85 -14.17
CA VAL A 43 -17.13 -18.89 -13.23
C VAL A 43 -17.46 -19.43 -11.84
N PRO A 44 -16.47 -19.79 -11.02
CA PRO A 44 -16.74 -20.26 -9.67
C PRO A 44 -17.39 -19.19 -8.82
N ASP A 45 -18.28 -19.57 -7.91
CA ASP A 45 -18.84 -18.67 -6.92
C ASP A 45 -17.70 -18.05 -6.10
N SER A 46 -17.56 -16.72 -6.16
CA SER A 46 -16.54 -16.02 -5.40
C SER A 46 -17.11 -15.43 -4.12
N LYS A 47 -16.46 -15.70 -2.97
CA LYS A 47 -16.76 -15.07 -1.69
C LYS A 47 -15.78 -13.94 -1.47
N MET A 48 -16.30 -12.72 -1.35
CA MET A 48 -15.51 -11.53 -1.07
C MET A 48 -15.57 -11.19 0.42
N ALA A 49 -14.43 -10.77 0.97
CA ALA A 49 -14.34 -10.21 2.32
C ALA A 49 -13.56 -8.90 2.29
N MET A 50 -13.74 -8.09 3.31
CA MET A 50 -13.07 -6.82 3.49
C MET A 50 -12.25 -6.82 4.76
N ILE A 51 -11.09 -6.18 4.71
CA ILE A 51 -10.23 -5.93 5.85
C ILE A 51 -9.81 -4.47 5.85
N TYR A 52 -9.63 -3.89 7.03
CA TYR A 52 -9.10 -2.54 7.20
C TYR A 52 -7.72 -2.64 7.86
N SER A 53 -6.67 -2.53 7.05
CA SER A 53 -5.28 -2.67 7.53
C SER A 53 -4.87 -1.58 8.52
N ASP A 54 -5.48 -0.40 8.48
CA ASP A 54 -5.26 0.66 9.47
C ASP A 54 -5.62 0.21 10.89
N ALA A 55 -6.63 -0.66 11.04
CA ALA A 55 -7.01 -1.21 12.34
C ALA A 55 -5.93 -2.11 12.96
N PHE A 56 -4.97 -2.60 12.18
CA PHE A 56 -3.84 -3.39 12.71
C PHE A 56 -2.94 -2.58 13.63
N LEU A 57 -2.93 -1.24 13.43
CA LEU A 57 -2.13 -0.29 14.19
C LEU A 57 -2.81 0.19 15.47
N ASP A 58 -4.08 -0.16 15.68
CA ASP A 58 -4.82 0.28 16.87
C ASP A 58 -4.11 -0.19 18.15
N PRO A 59 -3.78 0.72 19.10
CA PRO A 59 -3.02 0.39 20.30
C PRO A 59 -3.70 -0.63 21.22
N LYS A 60 -5.04 -0.71 21.17
CA LYS A 60 -5.85 -1.56 22.07
C LYS A 60 -6.38 -2.81 21.39
N ASN A 61 -6.84 -2.67 20.15
CA ASN A 61 -7.56 -3.73 19.44
C ASN A 61 -6.81 -4.23 18.20
N GLY A 62 -5.63 -3.69 17.93
CA GLY A 62 -4.82 -4.04 16.77
C GLY A 62 -3.97 -5.29 16.96
N ILE A 63 -2.99 -5.46 16.10
CA ILE A 63 -2.04 -6.58 16.16
C ILE A 63 -1.04 -6.33 17.29
N ALA A 64 -1.08 -7.18 18.32
CA ALA A 64 -0.27 -7.02 19.52
C ALA A 64 1.25 -7.03 19.22
N ARG A 65 1.70 -7.88 18.31
CA ARG A 65 3.12 -7.90 17.85
C ARG A 65 3.52 -6.60 17.18
N PHE A 66 2.63 -5.97 16.40
CA PHE A 66 2.91 -4.68 15.77
C PHE A 66 3.18 -3.61 16.81
N ASN A 67 2.30 -3.50 17.81
CA ASN A 67 2.42 -2.53 18.89
C ASN A 67 3.68 -2.76 19.74
N SER A 68 4.02 -4.02 20.01
CA SER A 68 5.25 -4.38 20.72
C SER A 68 6.52 -3.98 19.95
N LEU A 69 6.56 -4.26 18.63
CA LEU A 69 7.69 -3.88 17.77
C LEU A 69 7.82 -2.36 17.63
N LEU A 70 6.70 -1.65 17.50
CA LEU A 70 6.70 -0.18 17.47
C LEU A 70 7.23 0.40 18.79
N GLY A 71 6.79 -0.14 19.93
CA GLY A 71 7.30 0.24 21.24
C GLY A 71 8.81 0.00 21.39
N THR A 72 9.31 -1.10 20.84
CA THR A 72 10.74 -1.42 20.82
C THR A 72 11.52 -0.44 19.94
N LEU A 73 11.03 -0.16 18.73
CA LEU A 73 11.64 0.79 17.81
C LEU A 73 11.72 2.20 18.44
N ASN A 74 10.63 2.65 19.05
CA ASN A 74 10.60 3.97 19.71
C ASN A 74 11.61 4.06 20.86
N ARG A 75 11.72 3.03 21.69
CA ARG A 75 12.72 3.00 22.79
C ARG A 75 14.15 2.99 22.27
N GLU A 76 14.41 2.26 21.18
CA GLU A 76 15.74 2.18 20.55
C GLU A 76 16.19 3.55 20.00
N PHE A 77 15.25 4.35 19.48
CA PHE A 77 15.57 5.65 18.88
C PHE A 77 15.39 6.85 19.83
N GLN A 78 14.81 6.65 21.00
CA GLN A 78 14.64 7.70 22.00
C GLN A 78 15.94 8.45 22.36
N PRO A 79 17.12 7.78 22.57
CA PRO A 79 18.36 8.49 22.86
C PRO A 79 18.79 9.44 21.73
N ARG A 80 18.62 9.03 20.46
CA ARG A 80 18.95 9.87 19.29
C ARG A 80 18.05 11.09 19.18
N GLN A 81 16.76 10.93 19.48
CA GLN A 81 15.82 12.04 19.55
C GLN A 81 16.20 13.02 20.65
N ALA A 82 16.55 12.53 21.84
CA ALA A 82 16.98 13.36 22.95
C ALA A 82 18.28 14.13 22.61
N GLU A 83 19.24 13.49 21.96
CA GLU A 83 20.47 14.13 21.51
C GLU A 83 20.21 15.26 20.50
N LEU A 84 19.37 15.01 19.48
CA LEU A 84 18.98 16.03 18.52
C LEU A 84 18.26 17.20 19.17
N GLN A 85 17.36 16.94 20.10
CA GLN A 85 16.65 17.98 20.86
C GLN A 85 17.61 18.81 21.72
N ALA A 86 18.56 18.18 22.38
CA ALA A 86 19.59 18.88 23.16
C ALA A 86 20.50 19.76 22.27
N LEU A 87 20.85 19.26 21.09
CA LEU A 87 21.67 20.01 20.14
C LEU A 87 20.88 21.20 19.57
N GLN A 88 19.60 21.00 19.23
CA GLN A 88 18.72 22.09 18.81
C GLN A 88 18.59 23.19 19.87
N THR A 89 18.44 22.80 21.14
CA THR A 89 18.40 23.76 22.27
C THR A 89 19.68 24.56 22.37
N LYS A 90 20.85 23.91 22.24
CA LYS A 90 22.15 24.61 22.24
C LYS A 90 22.30 25.59 21.08
N ILE A 91 21.86 25.20 19.88
CA ILE A 91 21.86 26.06 18.68
C ILE A 91 21.01 27.30 18.95
N ASN A 92 19.78 27.11 19.45
CA ASN A 92 18.88 28.24 19.75
C ASN A 92 19.48 29.17 20.82
N THR A 93 20.09 28.62 21.88
CA THR A 93 20.73 29.40 22.94
C THR A 93 21.90 30.20 22.37
N LEU A 94 22.78 29.58 21.62
CA LEU A 94 23.96 30.25 21.03
C LEU A 94 23.54 31.31 20.00
N THR A 95 22.50 31.06 19.23
CA THR A 95 21.92 32.06 18.31
C THR A 95 21.46 33.28 19.07
N LYS A 96 20.70 33.11 20.15
CA LYS A 96 20.22 34.20 20.98
C LYS A 96 21.39 34.95 21.65
N GLU A 97 22.40 34.26 22.18
CA GLU A 97 23.58 34.90 22.76
C GLU A 97 24.33 35.76 21.72
N ILE A 98 24.43 35.32 20.48
CA ILE A 98 25.05 36.12 19.41
C ILE A 98 24.21 37.38 19.14
N GLU A 99 22.88 37.23 19.01
CA GLU A 99 21.96 38.35 18.77
C GLU A 99 22.03 39.39 19.89
N ASP A 100 22.00 38.95 21.16
CA ASP A 100 22.01 39.85 22.34
C ASP A 100 23.34 40.55 22.55
N THR A 101 24.46 39.95 22.10
CA THR A 101 25.80 40.48 22.42
C THR A 101 26.54 41.09 21.23
N GLN A 102 26.03 40.93 19.99
CA GLN A 102 26.76 41.36 18.77
C GLN A 102 27.16 42.82 18.69
N THR A 103 26.47 43.71 19.42
CA THR A 103 26.76 45.16 19.43
C THR A 103 27.74 45.58 20.51
N VAL A 104 27.93 44.77 21.57
CA VAL A 104 28.73 45.16 22.75
C VAL A 104 29.92 44.24 23.00
N ALA A 105 29.96 43.05 22.40
CA ALA A 105 31.02 42.09 22.58
C ALA A 105 32.20 42.30 21.60
N ASP A 106 33.37 41.76 21.97
CA ASP A 106 34.55 41.71 21.09
C ASP A 106 34.23 41.03 19.72
N PRO A 107 34.57 41.64 18.59
CA PRO A 107 34.31 41.08 17.25
C PRO A 107 34.86 39.67 17.07
N ASN A 108 36.04 39.35 17.65
CA ASN A 108 36.63 38.01 17.53
C ASN A 108 35.84 36.99 18.33
N ALA A 109 35.31 37.37 19.49
CA ALA A 109 34.44 36.50 20.28
C ALA A 109 33.15 36.20 19.53
N ILE A 110 32.53 37.18 18.90
CA ILE A 110 31.32 36.99 18.07
C ILE A 110 31.64 36.09 16.87
N ARG A 111 32.78 36.27 16.20
CA ARG A 111 33.22 35.40 15.09
C ARG A 111 33.34 33.95 15.54
N THR A 112 34.02 33.70 16.67
CA THR A 112 34.18 32.35 17.25
C THR A 112 32.81 31.71 17.55
N LYS A 113 31.86 32.44 18.12
CA LYS A 113 30.51 31.95 18.37
C LYS A 113 29.74 31.60 17.09
N ARG A 114 29.89 32.42 16.03
CA ARG A 114 29.27 32.14 14.71
C ARG A 114 29.88 30.89 14.06
N ASP A 115 31.21 30.70 14.15
CA ASP A 115 31.86 29.49 13.63
C ASP A 115 31.38 28.25 14.39
N GLN A 116 31.23 28.33 15.71
CA GLN A 116 30.67 27.29 16.54
C GLN A 116 29.22 26.99 16.19
N LEU A 117 28.38 28.01 15.97
CA LEU A 117 26.99 27.86 15.55
C LEU A 117 26.90 27.13 14.20
N ALA A 118 27.75 27.49 13.24
CA ALA A 118 27.80 26.84 11.92
C ALA A 118 28.19 25.37 12.05
N GLN A 119 29.18 25.03 12.88
CA GLN A 119 29.58 23.65 13.17
C GLN A 119 28.42 22.85 13.79
N MET A 120 27.78 23.38 14.83
CA MET A 120 26.66 22.74 15.51
C MET A 120 25.46 22.54 14.58
N THR A 121 25.17 23.48 13.70
CA THR A 121 24.11 23.39 12.71
C THR A 121 24.39 22.28 11.69
N THR A 122 25.64 22.20 11.23
CA THR A 122 26.09 21.13 10.31
C THR A 122 26.00 19.76 10.99
N GLU A 123 26.43 19.68 12.26
CA GLU A 123 26.35 18.45 13.05
C GLU A 123 24.89 18.01 13.27
N PHE A 124 24.01 18.95 13.62
CA PHE A 124 22.58 18.69 13.79
C PHE A 124 21.95 18.09 12.52
N LYS A 125 22.23 18.72 11.37
CA LYS A 125 21.72 18.21 10.08
C LYS A 125 22.21 16.79 9.81
N ARG A 126 23.52 16.55 9.91
CA ARG A 126 24.12 15.23 9.68
C ARG A 126 23.54 14.17 10.62
N LYS A 127 23.48 14.47 11.93
CA LYS A 127 22.90 13.54 12.92
C LYS A 127 21.42 13.27 12.68
N GLY A 128 20.66 14.26 12.20
CA GLY A 128 19.27 14.10 11.80
C GLY A 128 19.12 13.14 10.63
N GLU A 129 19.88 13.34 9.57
CA GLU A 129 19.91 12.47 8.38
C GLU A 129 20.33 11.03 8.75
N ASP A 130 21.37 10.87 9.56
CA ASP A 130 21.85 9.56 10.04
C ASP A 130 20.79 8.86 10.89
N ALA A 131 20.09 9.60 11.76
CA ALA A 131 19.04 9.07 12.62
C ALA A 131 17.81 8.61 11.81
N GLU A 132 17.40 9.41 10.82
CA GLU A 132 16.30 9.07 9.92
C GLU A 132 16.63 7.82 9.08
N ALA A 133 17.81 7.78 8.46
CA ALA A 133 18.25 6.63 7.67
C ALA A 133 18.29 5.34 8.51
N ALA A 134 18.85 5.43 9.73
CA ALA A 134 18.92 4.30 10.66
C ALA A 134 17.52 3.85 11.12
N TYR A 135 16.61 4.81 11.39
CA TYR A 135 15.22 4.50 11.76
C TYR A 135 14.49 3.77 10.64
N ASN A 136 14.56 4.29 9.41
CA ASN A 136 13.90 3.69 8.25
C ASN A 136 14.44 2.29 7.95
N LYS A 137 15.75 2.09 8.04
CA LYS A 137 16.38 0.78 7.90
C LYS A 137 15.85 -0.18 8.98
N ARG A 138 15.92 0.22 10.24
CA ARG A 138 15.49 -0.61 11.38
C ARG A 138 14.01 -0.94 11.33
N ARG A 139 13.18 0.03 10.95
CA ARG A 139 11.75 -0.16 10.71
C ARG A 139 11.52 -1.25 9.66
N GLY A 140 12.20 -1.18 8.52
CA GLY A 140 12.12 -2.23 7.49
C GLY A 140 12.50 -3.62 8.03
N GLU A 141 13.60 -3.72 8.75
CA GLU A 141 14.08 -4.99 9.31
C GLU A 141 13.06 -5.67 10.25
N ILE A 142 12.39 -4.88 11.09
CA ILE A 142 11.47 -5.45 12.10
C ILE A 142 10.04 -5.62 11.58
N PHE A 143 9.57 -4.79 10.65
CA PHE A 143 8.20 -4.87 10.17
C PHE A 143 8.02 -5.74 8.93
N THR A 144 9.03 -5.90 8.08
CA THR A 144 8.94 -6.76 6.90
C THR A 144 8.60 -8.22 7.24
N PRO A 145 9.25 -8.86 8.24
CA PRO A 145 8.89 -10.21 8.65
C PRO A 145 7.45 -10.29 9.17
N LEU A 146 7.02 -9.30 9.97
CA LEU A 146 5.65 -9.27 10.48
C LEU A 146 4.61 -9.14 9.35
N GLN A 147 4.87 -8.30 8.35
CA GLN A 147 3.99 -8.17 7.18
C GLN A 147 3.86 -9.49 6.41
N GLN A 148 4.98 -10.24 6.27
CA GLN A 148 4.96 -11.56 5.65
C GLN A 148 4.13 -12.56 6.47
N ASP A 149 4.26 -12.54 7.80
CA ASP A 149 3.48 -13.40 8.70
C ASP A 149 1.99 -13.08 8.62
N ILE A 150 1.64 -11.78 8.58
CA ILE A 150 0.25 -11.33 8.39
C ILE A 150 -0.30 -11.82 7.05
N GLY A 151 0.46 -11.67 5.97
CA GLY A 151 0.05 -12.14 4.65
C GLY A 151 -0.22 -13.65 4.62
N LYS A 152 0.69 -14.46 5.17
CA LYS A 152 0.51 -15.91 5.29
C LYS A 152 -0.70 -16.28 6.15
N ALA A 153 -0.89 -15.56 7.27
CA ALA A 153 -2.02 -15.79 8.16
C ALA A 153 -3.36 -15.43 7.50
N LEU A 154 -3.41 -14.34 6.72
CA LEU A 154 -4.58 -13.96 5.93
C LEU A 154 -4.93 -15.02 4.88
N GLU A 155 -3.93 -15.58 4.20
CA GLU A 155 -4.15 -16.66 3.24
C GLU A 155 -4.77 -17.90 3.92
N VAL A 156 -4.22 -18.32 5.07
CA VAL A 156 -4.75 -19.45 5.85
C VAL A 156 -6.17 -19.15 6.33
N PHE A 157 -6.41 -17.95 6.83
CA PHE A 157 -7.72 -17.49 7.30
C PHE A 157 -8.77 -17.53 6.18
N ALA A 158 -8.40 -17.04 4.99
CA ALA A 158 -9.25 -17.03 3.81
C ALA A 158 -9.61 -18.45 3.34
N LYS A 159 -8.61 -19.32 3.19
CA LYS A 159 -8.80 -20.72 2.77
C LYS A 159 -9.73 -21.49 3.72
N ALA A 160 -9.54 -21.32 5.03
CA ALA A 160 -10.36 -21.99 6.04
C ALA A 160 -11.83 -21.59 5.98
N ARG A 161 -12.17 -20.42 5.40
CA ARG A 161 -13.54 -19.87 5.33
C ARG A 161 -14.10 -19.85 3.92
N GLY A 162 -13.35 -20.35 2.94
CA GLY A 162 -13.73 -20.35 1.52
C GLY A 162 -13.81 -18.93 0.93
N ILE A 163 -13.08 -17.97 1.51
CA ILE A 163 -12.95 -16.61 0.97
C ILE A 163 -12.00 -16.66 -0.23
N THR A 164 -12.44 -16.13 -1.36
CA THR A 164 -11.67 -16.13 -2.61
C THR A 164 -10.95 -14.81 -2.87
N VAL A 165 -11.49 -13.70 -2.32
CA VAL A 165 -10.93 -12.35 -2.46
C VAL A 165 -11.02 -11.62 -1.14
N ILE A 166 -9.92 -11.03 -0.69
CA ILE A 166 -9.89 -10.06 0.41
C ILE A 166 -9.49 -8.71 -0.15
N VAL A 167 -10.29 -7.68 0.12
CA VAL A 167 -10.02 -6.29 -0.27
C VAL A 167 -9.64 -5.49 0.96
N ASP A 168 -8.55 -4.73 0.88
CA ASP A 168 -8.17 -3.80 1.94
C ASP A 168 -8.90 -2.47 1.74
N GLY A 169 -9.94 -2.25 2.56
CA GLY A 169 -10.74 -1.03 2.54
C GLY A 169 -9.99 0.22 2.99
N SER A 170 -8.81 0.08 3.63
CA SER A 170 -7.94 1.23 3.94
C SER A 170 -7.17 1.73 2.73
N GLN A 171 -6.98 0.89 1.69
CA GLN A 171 -6.21 1.23 0.51
C GLN A 171 -7.07 1.53 -0.72
N VAL A 172 -8.31 1.04 -0.73
CA VAL A 172 -9.23 1.18 -1.87
C VAL A 172 -10.48 1.95 -1.41
N PRO A 173 -10.91 2.99 -2.13
CA PRO A 173 -12.15 3.69 -1.79
C PRO A 173 -13.35 2.75 -2.00
N VAL A 174 -14.00 2.39 -0.91
CA VAL A 174 -15.21 1.57 -0.90
C VAL A 174 -16.41 2.46 -0.59
N VAL A 175 -17.39 2.49 -1.49
CA VAL A 175 -18.59 3.33 -1.32
C VAL A 175 -19.59 2.68 -0.36
N TYR A 176 -19.70 1.35 -0.39
CA TYR A 176 -20.59 0.58 0.47
C TYR A 176 -20.04 -0.82 0.67
N ALA A 177 -20.09 -1.29 1.89
CA ALA A 177 -19.83 -2.67 2.27
C ALA A 177 -20.79 -3.07 3.41
N ALA A 178 -21.38 -4.25 3.33
CA ALA A 178 -22.17 -4.76 4.41
C ALA A 178 -21.28 -5.23 5.57
N ASP A 179 -21.71 -5.05 6.82
CA ASP A 179 -20.92 -5.35 8.02
C ASP A 179 -20.47 -6.82 8.09
N ASN A 180 -21.23 -7.73 7.51
CA ASN A 180 -20.95 -9.15 7.53
C ASN A 180 -19.76 -9.58 6.64
N ILE A 181 -19.27 -8.72 5.76
CA ILE A 181 -18.06 -8.99 4.96
C ILE A 181 -16.78 -8.45 5.61
N ASP A 182 -16.89 -7.61 6.65
CA ASP A 182 -15.75 -7.12 7.41
C ASP A 182 -15.20 -8.22 8.35
N ILE A 183 -14.02 -8.73 7.99
CA ILE A 183 -13.33 -9.76 8.74
C ILE A 183 -12.22 -9.20 9.65
N THR A 184 -12.04 -7.89 9.73
CA THR A 184 -10.90 -7.23 10.40
C THR A 184 -10.72 -7.69 11.84
N ARG A 185 -11.78 -7.59 12.65
CA ARG A 185 -11.71 -7.96 14.07
C ARG A 185 -11.52 -9.46 14.28
N ALA A 186 -12.19 -10.29 13.47
CA ALA A 186 -12.06 -11.74 13.54
C ALA A 186 -10.64 -12.18 13.19
N PHE A 187 -10.06 -11.58 12.14
CA PHE A 187 -8.67 -11.84 11.76
C PHE A 187 -7.67 -11.39 12.84
N ILE A 188 -7.78 -10.16 13.35
CA ILE A 188 -6.89 -9.65 14.41
C ILE A 188 -6.92 -10.57 15.64
N SER A 189 -8.12 -10.97 16.07
CA SER A 189 -8.29 -11.87 17.22
C SER A 189 -7.60 -13.21 16.99
N GLU A 190 -7.82 -13.84 15.84
CA GLU A 190 -7.21 -15.13 15.50
C GLU A 190 -5.69 -15.00 15.34
N PHE A 191 -5.21 -13.92 14.68
CA PHE A 191 -3.79 -13.67 14.51
C PHE A 191 -3.09 -13.50 15.86
N ASN A 192 -3.64 -12.68 16.76
CA ASN A 192 -3.06 -12.44 18.08
C ASN A 192 -3.05 -13.70 18.94
N SER A 193 -4.05 -14.56 18.84
CA SER A 193 -4.08 -15.83 19.59
C SER A 193 -2.99 -16.80 19.13
N LYS A 194 -2.70 -16.83 17.84
CA LYS A 194 -1.67 -17.71 17.24
C LYS A 194 -0.25 -17.11 17.30
N ASN A 195 -0.14 -15.78 17.38
CA ASN A 195 1.12 -15.03 17.33
C ASN A 195 1.19 -14.02 18.48
N PRO A 196 1.33 -14.45 19.73
CA PRO A 196 1.39 -13.54 20.86
C PRO A 196 2.58 -12.58 20.74
N ALA A 197 2.46 -11.38 21.34
CA ALA A 197 3.48 -10.32 21.29
C ALA A 197 4.85 -10.74 21.82
N THR A 198 4.90 -11.76 22.67
CA THR A 198 6.12 -12.33 23.27
C THR A 198 6.80 -13.39 22.40
N ALA A 199 6.17 -13.81 21.30
CA ALA A 199 6.82 -14.74 20.37
C ALA A 199 8.01 -14.04 19.73
N SER A 200 9.22 -14.43 20.14
CA SER A 200 10.47 -13.98 19.52
C SER A 200 10.39 -14.27 18.02
N VAL A 201 10.79 -13.30 17.21
CA VAL A 201 11.05 -13.53 15.78
C VAL A 201 12.15 -14.58 15.74
N THR A 202 11.79 -15.84 15.48
CA THR A 202 12.77 -16.88 15.20
C THR A 202 13.39 -16.48 13.87
N GLN A 203 14.58 -15.89 13.92
CA GLN A 203 15.38 -15.72 12.72
C GLN A 203 15.74 -17.11 12.17
N PRO A 204 15.61 -17.31 10.83
CA PRO A 204 16.13 -18.49 10.17
C PRO A 204 17.63 -18.55 10.22
#